data_b17f799a86f4f2a87cecee63e299e6e7
#
_entry.id   b17f799a86f4f2a87cecee63e299e6e7
#
_cell.length_a   1.000
_cell.length_b   1.000
_cell.length_c   1.000
_cell.angle_alpha   90.00
_cell.angle_beta   90.00
_cell.angle_gamma   90.00
#
_symmetry.space_group_name_H-M   'P 1'
#
loop_
_entity.id
_entity.type
_entity.pdbx_description
1 polymer ?
#
loop_
_entity_poly.entity_id
_entity_poly.type
_entity_poly.pdbx_seq_one_letter_code
_entity_poly.pdbx_strand_id
1 'polypeptide(L)'
;MFDSLDEELKATMHTCETRPGGWQTLQIDSGTWGDADLPALVEWSRAPACVADVSDSSLALVTGLDTTGQRWQAWLNLDIAARLLAEEPEDLEDQLLWLDTPEFHEAVRHKHAELDAEIPTDAEGAITWAAAAGIPVTPETTMIEELLRSHEAFAEDLLSTLLDQLGFPQAAQPSPEP
;
A
#
# COMPACT_ATOMS: atom_id res chain seq x y z
N MET A 1 -4.02 -23.86 2.48
CA MET A 1 -3.09 -22.73 2.54
C MET A 1 -3.21 -21.99 3.87
N PHE A 2 -4.41 -21.70 4.36
CA PHE A 2 -4.65 -21.02 5.64
C PHE A 2 -4.29 -21.77 6.91
N ASP A 3 -4.27 -23.11 6.88
CA ASP A 3 -4.02 -23.93 8.07
C ASP A 3 -2.61 -23.78 8.68
N SER A 4 -1.72 -23.09 7.97
CA SER A 4 -0.33 -22.87 8.39
C SER A 4 -0.01 -21.41 8.76
N LEU A 5 -0.97 -20.48 8.64
CA LEU A 5 -0.82 -19.15 9.22
C LEU A 5 -0.94 -19.23 10.74
N ASP A 6 -0.25 -18.33 11.44
CA ASP A 6 -0.35 -18.21 12.90
C ASP A 6 -1.82 -18.10 13.33
N GLU A 7 -2.18 -18.77 14.40
CA GLU A 7 -3.55 -18.75 14.95
C GLU A 7 -3.95 -17.34 15.41
N GLU A 8 -2.99 -16.51 15.85
CA GLU A 8 -3.22 -15.10 16.16
C GLU A 8 -3.63 -14.30 14.91
N LEU A 9 -2.92 -14.47 13.79
CA LEU A 9 -3.23 -13.80 12.53
C LEU A 9 -4.60 -14.25 11.98
N LYS A 10 -4.93 -15.53 12.12
CA LYS A 10 -6.26 -16.05 11.74
C LYS A 10 -7.39 -15.43 12.56
N ALA A 11 -7.15 -15.22 13.84
CA ALA A 11 -8.15 -14.64 14.75
C ALA A 11 -8.49 -13.16 14.42
N THR A 12 -7.57 -12.45 13.77
CA THR A 12 -7.74 -11.04 13.40
C THR A 12 -8.14 -10.83 11.94
N MET A 13 -8.33 -11.91 11.20
CA MET A 13 -8.72 -11.85 9.79
C MET A 13 -10.23 -11.62 9.64
N HIS A 14 -10.61 -10.53 8.97
CA HIS A 14 -12.01 -10.19 8.68
C HIS A 14 -12.51 -10.82 7.39
N THR A 15 -11.69 -10.74 6.34
CA THR A 15 -12.06 -11.27 5.02
C THR A 15 -10.89 -12.02 4.40
N CYS A 16 -11.24 -13.04 3.62
CA CYS A 16 -10.31 -13.72 2.74
C CYS A 16 -10.98 -13.92 1.39
N GLU A 17 -10.45 -13.26 0.37
CA GLU A 17 -10.92 -13.38 -0.99
C GLU A 17 -9.90 -14.12 -1.84
N THR A 18 -10.36 -15.17 -2.51
CA THR A 18 -9.52 -15.88 -3.47
C THR A 18 -9.57 -15.18 -4.81
N ARG A 19 -8.39 -14.99 -5.43
CA ARG A 19 -8.23 -14.42 -6.76
C ARG A 19 -7.73 -15.48 -7.74
N PRO A 20 -8.02 -15.35 -9.06
CA PRO A 20 -7.45 -16.23 -10.08
C PRO A 20 -5.92 -16.29 -9.98
N GLY A 21 -5.33 -17.40 -10.44
CA GLY A 21 -3.87 -17.59 -10.37
C GLY A 21 -3.33 -17.99 -9.00
N GLY A 22 -4.23 -18.25 -8.02
CA GLY A 22 -3.83 -18.64 -6.66
C GLY A 22 -3.55 -17.46 -5.72
N TRP A 23 -3.80 -16.23 -6.17
CA TRP A 23 -3.72 -15.03 -5.36
C TRP A 23 -4.83 -14.97 -4.31
N GLN A 24 -4.54 -14.33 -3.20
CA GLN A 24 -5.50 -14.12 -2.11
C GLN A 24 -5.34 -12.71 -1.55
N THR A 25 -6.46 -12.06 -1.27
CA THR A 25 -6.49 -10.80 -0.54
C THR A 25 -7.03 -11.09 0.86
N LEU A 26 -6.31 -10.62 1.87
CA LEU A 26 -6.68 -10.74 3.28
C LEU A 26 -6.84 -9.35 3.86
N GLN A 27 -7.89 -9.16 4.64
CA GLN A 27 -8.03 -8.00 5.49
C GLN A 27 -7.89 -8.45 6.95
N ILE A 28 -6.95 -7.83 7.64
CA ILE A 28 -6.62 -8.12 9.04
C ILE A 28 -6.72 -6.86 9.88
N ASP A 29 -6.88 -7.01 11.20
CA ASP A 29 -6.89 -5.87 12.11
C ASP A 29 -5.55 -5.14 12.14
N SER A 30 -5.62 -3.81 12.25
CA SER A 30 -4.44 -2.97 12.46
C SER A 30 -3.71 -3.34 13.76
N GLY A 31 -2.38 -3.32 13.73
CA GLY A 31 -1.53 -3.61 14.88
C GLY A 31 -1.18 -5.08 15.10
N THR A 32 -1.71 -5.99 14.27
CA THR A 32 -1.30 -7.40 14.27
C THR A 32 -0.19 -7.71 13.26
N TRP A 33 0.10 -6.75 12.36
CA TRP A 33 1.11 -6.89 11.34
C TRP A 33 2.36 -6.08 11.70
N GLY A 34 3.53 -6.75 11.66
CA GLY A 34 4.82 -6.13 11.94
C GLY A 34 5.79 -6.24 10.75
N ASP A 35 6.92 -5.55 10.84
CA ASP A 35 7.93 -5.50 9.77
C ASP A 35 8.49 -6.87 9.37
N ALA A 36 8.48 -7.83 10.30
CA ALA A 36 8.98 -9.20 10.05
C ALA A 36 7.97 -10.09 9.33
N ASP A 37 6.69 -9.72 9.28
CA ASP A 37 5.63 -10.60 8.78
C ASP A 37 5.62 -10.69 7.26
N LEU A 38 5.90 -9.60 6.55
CA LEU A 38 5.98 -9.63 5.10
C LEU A 38 7.12 -10.53 4.57
N PRO A 39 8.37 -10.45 5.10
CA PRO A 39 9.42 -11.41 4.76
C PRO A 39 9.03 -12.86 5.10
N ALA A 40 8.43 -13.10 6.27
CA ALA A 40 7.99 -14.43 6.68
C ALA A 40 6.91 -14.98 5.74
N LEU A 41 5.97 -14.16 5.30
CA LEU A 41 4.93 -14.51 4.33
C LEU A 41 5.53 -14.92 2.98
N VAL A 42 6.49 -14.14 2.47
CA VAL A 42 7.19 -14.40 1.20
C VAL A 42 7.99 -15.71 1.30
N GLU A 43 8.73 -15.93 2.40
CA GLU A 43 9.50 -17.14 2.63
C GLU A 43 8.58 -18.37 2.70
N TRP A 44 7.48 -18.26 3.43
CA TRP A 44 6.52 -19.35 3.61
C TRP A 44 5.75 -19.67 2.31
N SER A 45 5.21 -18.65 1.61
CA SER A 45 4.44 -18.83 0.37
C SER A 45 5.32 -19.17 -0.83
N ARG A 46 6.61 -18.80 -0.77
CA ARG A 46 7.56 -18.81 -1.89
C ARG A 46 7.07 -18.02 -3.09
N ALA A 47 6.30 -16.99 -2.84
CA ALA A 47 5.73 -16.09 -3.82
C ALA A 47 5.90 -14.64 -3.34
N PRO A 48 5.96 -13.68 -4.25
CA PRO A 48 5.90 -12.27 -3.90
C PRO A 48 4.64 -11.97 -3.08
N ALA A 49 4.73 -10.99 -2.19
CA ALA A 49 3.59 -10.52 -1.42
C ALA A 49 3.63 -9.00 -1.29
N CYS A 50 2.48 -8.37 -1.05
CA CYS A 50 2.41 -6.98 -0.66
C CYS A 50 1.43 -6.81 0.49
N VAL A 51 1.65 -5.76 1.27
CA VAL A 51 0.78 -5.30 2.34
C VAL A 51 0.47 -3.82 2.13
N ALA A 52 -0.76 -3.42 2.41
CA ALA A 52 -1.14 -2.03 2.51
C ALA A 52 -1.51 -1.76 3.97
N ASP A 53 -0.76 -0.88 4.61
CA ASP A 53 -1.09 -0.34 5.93
C ASP A 53 -1.99 0.87 5.73
N VAL A 54 -3.27 0.71 6.07
CA VAL A 54 -4.32 1.70 5.82
C VAL A 54 -4.66 2.42 7.11
N SER A 55 -4.51 3.76 7.10
CA SER A 55 -4.86 4.62 8.22
C SER A 55 -6.15 5.38 7.92
N ASP A 56 -7.17 5.18 8.77
CA ASP A 56 -8.48 5.85 8.72
C ASP A 56 -9.13 5.86 7.30
N SER A 57 -8.88 4.83 6.50
CA SER A 57 -9.29 4.73 5.08
C SER A 57 -8.86 5.91 4.19
N SER A 58 -8.14 6.88 4.70
CA SER A 58 -7.77 8.10 3.99
C SER A 58 -6.36 8.05 3.39
N LEU A 59 -5.52 7.15 3.88
CA LEU A 59 -4.11 7.04 3.57
C LEU A 59 -3.70 5.58 3.59
N ALA A 60 -2.79 5.16 2.71
CA ALA A 60 -2.15 3.86 2.82
C ALA A 60 -0.67 3.92 2.43
N LEU A 61 0.15 3.16 3.15
CA LEU A 61 1.49 2.80 2.72
C LEU A 61 1.46 1.38 2.16
N VAL A 62 1.70 1.25 0.87
CA VAL A 62 1.83 -0.06 0.22
C VAL A 62 3.29 -0.48 0.24
N THR A 63 3.56 -1.69 0.71
CA THR A 63 4.89 -2.30 0.68
C THR A 63 4.81 -3.64 -0.03
N GLY A 64 5.60 -3.84 -1.06
CA GLY A 64 5.75 -5.13 -1.73
C GLY A 64 7.14 -5.71 -1.51
N LEU A 65 7.22 -7.03 -1.50
CA LEU A 65 8.45 -7.80 -1.39
C LEU A 65 8.39 -8.97 -2.35
N ASP A 66 9.46 -9.19 -3.12
CA ASP A 66 9.59 -10.34 -3.97
C ASP A 66 10.41 -11.47 -3.31
N THR A 67 10.49 -12.63 -4.00
CA THR A 67 11.23 -13.81 -3.52
C THR A 67 12.75 -13.65 -3.54
N THR A 68 13.27 -12.58 -4.14
CA THR A 68 14.72 -12.24 -4.14
C THR A 68 15.10 -11.28 -3.02
N GLY A 69 14.11 -10.77 -2.29
CA GLY A 69 14.28 -9.78 -1.23
C GLY A 69 14.23 -8.33 -1.73
N GLN A 70 13.87 -8.11 -3.00
CA GLN A 70 13.69 -6.75 -3.52
C GLN A 70 12.37 -6.18 -2.96
N ARG A 71 12.47 -5.03 -2.32
CA ARG A 71 11.37 -4.29 -1.69
C ARG A 71 11.06 -3.03 -2.49
N TRP A 72 9.78 -2.67 -2.56
CA TRP A 72 9.30 -1.37 -3.00
C TRP A 72 8.24 -0.85 -2.04
N GLN A 73 8.02 0.45 -2.05
CA GLN A 73 6.98 1.11 -1.25
C GLN A 73 6.36 2.22 -2.07
N ALA A 74 5.10 2.54 -1.78
CA ALA A 74 4.43 3.72 -2.33
C ALA A 74 3.35 4.21 -1.38
N TRP A 75 3.20 5.52 -1.27
CA TRP A 75 2.09 6.16 -0.58
C TRP A 75 0.90 6.32 -1.50
N LEU A 76 -0.29 6.02 -1.01
CA LEU A 76 -1.57 6.34 -1.64
C LEU A 76 -2.20 7.52 -0.91
N ASN A 77 -2.81 8.47 -1.63
CA ASN A 77 -3.24 9.78 -1.13
C ASN A 77 -2.06 10.63 -0.60
N LEU A 78 -1.17 10.96 -1.51
CA LEU A 78 0.11 11.64 -1.24
C LEU A 78 -0.05 12.94 -0.43
N ASP A 79 -1.11 13.71 -0.68
CA ASP A 79 -1.41 14.95 0.06
C ASP A 79 -1.59 14.69 1.56
N ILE A 80 -2.26 13.58 1.90
CA ILE A 80 -2.51 13.19 3.30
C ILE A 80 -1.22 12.66 3.91
N ALA A 81 -0.45 11.85 3.16
CA ALA A 81 0.87 11.39 3.57
C ALA A 81 1.80 12.56 3.89
N ALA A 82 1.85 13.56 3.02
CA ALA A 82 2.68 14.74 3.21
C ALA A 82 2.32 15.53 4.48
N ARG A 83 1.02 15.63 4.81
CA ARG A 83 0.57 16.28 6.04
C ARG A 83 0.94 15.49 7.29
N LEU A 84 0.83 14.16 7.24
CA LEU A 84 1.17 13.27 8.35
C LEU A 84 2.68 13.23 8.62
N LEU A 85 3.47 13.27 7.56
CA LEU A 85 4.93 13.13 7.59
C LEU A 85 5.68 14.46 7.61
N ALA A 86 4.97 15.59 7.63
CA ALA A 86 5.59 16.91 7.76
C ALA A 86 6.36 16.99 9.09
N GLU A 87 7.61 17.40 9.02
CA GLU A 87 8.48 17.50 10.19
C GLU A 87 8.00 18.60 11.13
N GLU A 88 7.79 18.24 12.39
CA GLU A 88 7.43 19.17 13.44
C GLU A 88 8.67 19.90 13.98
N PRO A 89 8.56 21.22 14.30
CA PRO A 89 9.64 21.94 14.99
C PRO A 89 9.97 21.31 16.35
N GLU A 90 11.25 21.20 16.68
CA GLU A 90 11.71 20.60 17.96
C GLU A 90 11.19 21.35 19.21
N ASP A 91 10.92 22.65 19.08
CA ASP A 91 10.49 23.53 20.19
C ASP A 91 8.96 23.69 20.26
N LEU A 92 8.18 22.78 19.67
CA LEU A 92 6.72 22.89 19.59
C LEU A 92 6.07 22.64 20.95
N GLU A 93 5.48 23.67 21.56
CA GLU A 93 4.76 23.56 22.85
C GLU A 93 3.34 22.98 22.69
N ASP A 94 2.67 23.22 21.55
CA ASP A 94 1.30 22.76 21.27
C ASP A 94 1.14 22.43 19.76
N GLN A 95 1.02 21.14 19.49
CA GLN A 95 0.87 20.62 18.12
C GLN A 95 -0.38 21.14 17.41
N LEU A 96 -1.48 21.38 18.13
CA LEU A 96 -2.72 21.88 17.53
C LEU A 96 -2.57 23.30 16.99
N LEU A 97 -1.74 24.12 17.66
CA LEU A 97 -1.47 25.48 17.20
C LEU A 97 -0.59 25.53 15.95
N TRP A 98 0.23 24.52 15.73
CA TRP A 98 1.10 24.43 14.56
C TRP A 98 0.35 24.13 13.27
N LEU A 99 -0.70 23.31 13.30
CA LEU A 99 -1.41 22.81 12.11
C LEU A 99 -2.00 23.91 11.23
N ASP A 100 -2.24 25.13 11.76
CA ASP A 100 -2.80 26.26 11.01
C ASP A 100 -1.74 27.33 10.67
N THR A 101 -0.46 27.08 10.95
CA THR A 101 0.62 28.05 10.72
C THR A 101 1.12 28.04 9.28
N PRO A 102 1.68 29.18 8.78
CA PRO A 102 2.38 29.19 7.48
C PRO A 102 3.56 28.21 7.43
N GLU A 103 4.25 28.01 8.55
CA GLU A 103 5.38 27.08 8.72
C GLU A 103 4.94 25.63 8.49
N PHE A 104 3.79 25.24 9.05
CA PHE A 104 3.20 23.93 8.76
C PHE A 104 2.92 23.74 7.27
N HIS A 105 2.28 24.73 6.64
CA HIS A 105 1.99 24.64 5.20
C HIS A 105 3.25 24.58 4.33
N GLU A 106 4.34 25.23 4.77
CA GLU A 106 5.64 25.12 4.11
C GLU A 106 6.24 23.72 4.26
N ALA A 107 6.24 23.16 5.49
CA ALA A 107 6.70 21.81 5.77
C ALA A 107 5.93 20.76 4.97
N VAL A 108 4.60 20.87 4.89
CA VAL A 108 3.75 19.98 4.07
C VAL A 108 4.11 20.08 2.59
N ARG A 109 4.30 21.30 2.05
CA ARG A 109 4.68 21.47 0.64
C ARG A 109 6.06 20.86 0.35
N HIS A 110 7.01 21.00 1.27
CA HIS A 110 8.33 20.42 1.15
C HIS A 110 8.24 18.89 1.15
N LYS A 111 7.53 18.32 2.14
CA LYS A 111 7.33 16.87 2.22
C LYS A 111 6.61 16.32 1.00
N HIS A 112 5.57 17.00 0.52
CA HIS A 112 4.88 16.61 -0.71
C HIS A 112 5.81 16.56 -1.92
N ALA A 113 6.69 17.57 -2.07
CA ALA A 113 7.66 17.59 -3.16
C ALA A 113 8.71 16.46 -3.05
N GLU A 114 9.11 16.10 -1.83
CA GLU A 114 10.00 14.95 -1.59
C GLU A 114 9.33 13.65 -2.02
N LEU A 115 8.10 13.40 -1.55
CA LEU A 115 7.35 12.19 -1.88
C LEU A 115 7.02 12.11 -3.39
N ASP A 116 6.64 13.24 -4.02
CA ASP A 116 6.40 13.27 -5.47
C ASP A 116 7.65 12.94 -6.28
N ALA A 117 8.84 13.32 -5.79
CA ALA A 117 10.11 12.99 -6.45
C ALA A 117 10.45 11.49 -6.39
N GLU A 118 9.90 10.74 -5.44
CA GLU A 118 10.10 9.30 -5.28
C GLU A 118 9.17 8.48 -6.20
N ILE A 119 8.04 9.04 -6.64
CA ILE A 119 7.01 8.35 -7.42
C ILE A 119 7.54 7.58 -8.65
N PRO A 120 8.47 8.12 -9.48
CA PRO A 120 8.97 7.34 -10.60
C PRO A 120 9.67 6.04 -10.18
N THR A 121 10.43 6.09 -9.09
CA THR A 121 11.10 4.90 -8.52
C THR A 121 10.10 3.93 -7.93
N ASP A 122 9.08 4.43 -7.25
CA ASP A 122 8.03 3.62 -6.64
C ASP A 122 7.19 2.90 -7.72
N ALA A 123 6.86 3.60 -8.80
CA ALA A 123 6.14 3.04 -9.94
C ALA A 123 6.94 1.93 -10.63
N GLU A 124 8.25 2.15 -10.87
CA GLU A 124 9.15 1.13 -11.43
C GLU A 124 9.26 -0.09 -10.48
N GLY A 125 9.35 0.16 -9.17
CA GLY A 125 9.37 -0.87 -8.15
C GLY A 125 8.11 -1.73 -8.14
N ALA A 126 6.94 -1.11 -8.21
CA ALA A 126 5.64 -1.79 -8.28
C ALA A 126 5.52 -2.67 -9.52
N ILE A 127 5.91 -2.16 -10.69
CA ILE A 127 5.91 -2.91 -11.96
C ILE A 127 6.87 -4.09 -11.90
N THR A 128 8.08 -3.89 -11.37
CA THR A 128 9.09 -4.95 -11.23
C THR A 128 8.59 -6.05 -10.30
N TRP A 129 7.96 -5.68 -9.18
CA TRP A 129 7.35 -6.62 -8.25
C TRP A 129 6.21 -7.41 -8.92
N ALA A 130 5.33 -6.76 -9.68
CA ALA A 130 4.26 -7.44 -10.41
C ALA A 130 4.81 -8.42 -11.45
N ALA A 131 5.89 -8.07 -12.14
CA ALA A 131 6.58 -8.97 -13.06
C ALA A 131 7.19 -10.18 -12.31
N ALA A 132 7.81 -9.99 -11.16
CA ALA A 132 8.32 -11.06 -10.30
C ALA A 132 7.19 -11.98 -9.77
N ALA A 133 5.99 -11.42 -9.61
CA ALA A 133 4.77 -12.16 -9.27
C ALA A 133 4.22 -13.01 -10.44
N GLY A 134 4.85 -12.97 -11.62
CA GLY A 134 4.43 -13.71 -12.79
C GLY A 134 3.25 -13.10 -13.52
N ILE A 135 2.94 -11.83 -13.30
CA ILE A 135 1.87 -11.11 -13.99
C ILE A 135 2.33 -10.81 -15.42
N PRO A 136 1.57 -11.24 -16.46
CA PRO A 136 2.00 -11.13 -17.85
C PRO A 136 1.84 -9.73 -18.45
N VAL A 137 1.17 -8.83 -17.73
CA VAL A 137 0.88 -7.46 -18.20
C VAL A 137 1.93 -6.53 -17.59
N THR A 138 2.56 -5.73 -18.44
CA THR A 138 3.45 -4.64 -18.00
C THR A 138 2.76 -3.32 -18.31
N PRO A 139 2.23 -2.61 -17.30
CA PRO A 139 1.64 -1.30 -17.51
C PRO A 139 2.71 -0.29 -17.95
N GLU A 140 2.28 0.81 -18.58
CA GLU A 140 3.16 1.95 -18.78
C GLU A 140 3.48 2.60 -17.44
N THR A 141 4.76 2.91 -17.17
CA THR A 141 5.19 3.51 -15.89
C THR A 141 4.42 4.79 -15.59
N THR A 142 4.16 5.60 -16.61
CA THR A 142 3.38 6.84 -16.49
C THR A 142 1.97 6.64 -15.95
N MET A 143 1.31 5.52 -16.27
CA MET A 143 -0.02 5.20 -15.72
C MET A 143 0.05 4.96 -14.21
N ILE A 144 1.07 4.26 -13.75
CA ILE A 144 1.26 4.02 -12.30
C ILE A 144 1.67 5.31 -11.60
N GLU A 145 2.54 6.13 -12.20
CA GLU A 145 2.91 7.43 -11.65
C GLU A 145 1.68 8.37 -11.52
N GLU A 146 0.81 8.44 -12.53
CA GLU A 146 -0.42 9.23 -12.49
C GLU A 146 -1.36 8.74 -11.39
N LEU A 147 -1.48 7.42 -11.22
CA LEU A 147 -2.27 6.84 -10.14
C LEU A 147 -1.70 7.20 -8.77
N LEU A 148 -0.39 7.08 -8.55
CA LEU A 148 0.25 7.42 -7.28
C LEU A 148 0.12 8.93 -6.93
N ARG A 149 -0.05 9.80 -7.95
CA ARG A 149 -0.36 11.24 -7.77
C ARG A 149 -1.85 11.53 -7.62
N SER A 150 -2.71 10.56 -7.88
CA SER A 150 -4.16 10.76 -7.78
C SER A 150 -4.64 10.77 -6.32
N HIS A 151 -5.84 11.29 -6.11
CA HIS A 151 -6.49 11.35 -4.81
C HIS A 151 -7.89 10.74 -4.88
N GLU A 152 -8.22 9.89 -3.92
CA GLU A 152 -9.55 9.33 -3.73
C GLU A 152 -10.00 9.47 -2.27
N ALA A 153 -11.30 9.41 -2.05
CA ALA A 153 -11.86 9.51 -0.70
C ALA A 153 -11.43 8.34 0.20
N PHE A 154 -11.21 7.17 -0.41
CA PHE A 154 -10.76 5.96 0.28
C PHE A 154 -9.47 5.43 -0.34
N ALA A 155 -8.46 5.22 0.48
CA ALA A 155 -7.17 4.68 0.03
C ALA A 155 -7.31 3.24 -0.51
N GLU A 156 -8.31 2.49 -0.05
CA GLU A 156 -8.64 1.16 -0.53
C GLU A 156 -9.06 1.15 -2.01
N ASP A 157 -9.72 2.21 -2.48
CA ASP A 157 -10.11 2.35 -3.88
C ASP A 157 -8.87 2.57 -4.76
N LEU A 158 -7.91 3.37 -4.29
CA LEU A 158 -6.61 3.54 -4.96
C LEU A 158 -5.82 2.24 -4.96
N LEU A 159 -5.79 1.50 -3.84
CA LEU A 159 -5.13 0.20 -3.76
C LEU A 159 -5.73 -0.78 -4.77
N SER A 160 -7.05 -0.85 -4.84
CA SER A 160 -7.75 -1.70 -5.80
C SER A 160 -7.38 -1.34 -7.24
N THR A 161 -7.39 -0.04 -7.56
CA THR A 161 -7.02 0.47 -8.89
C THR A 161 -5.55 0.20 -9.20
N LEU A 162 -4.64 0.35 -8.22
CA LEU A 162 -3.22 0.03 -8.39
C LEU A 162 -3.01 -1.45 -8.73
N LEU A 163 -3.66 -2.35 -7.99
CA LEU A 163 -3.58 -3.78 -8.28
C LEU A 163 -4.15 -4.12 -9.65
N ASP A 164 -5.26 -3.50 -10.06
CA ASP A 164 -5.85 -3.70 -11.38
C ASP A 164 -4.91 -3.23 -12.50
N GLN A 165 -4.30 -2.06 -12.36
CA GLN A 165 -3.34 -1.54 -13.34
C GLN A 165 -2.05 -2.38 -13.40
N LEU A 166 -1.62 -2.93 -12.27
CA LEU A 166 -0.51 -3.87 -12.22
C LEU A 166 -0.86 -5.25 -12.80
N GLY A 167 -2.14 -5.47 -13.18
CA GLY A 167 -2.60 -6.67 -13.85
C GLY A 167 -3.00 -7.82 -12.93
N PHE A 168 -3.21 -7.54 -11.64
CA PHE A 168 -3.76 -8.53 -10.71
C PHE A 168 -5.27 -8.67 -10.95
N PRO A 169 -5.78 -9.88 -11.17
CA PRO A 169 -7.20 -10.08 -11.42
C PRO A 169 -8.03 -9.74 -10.18
N GLN A 170 -9.11 -8.98 -10.38
CA GLN A 170 -10.09 -8.74 -9.31
C GLN A 170 -10.75 -10.04 -8.84
N ALA A 171 -11.13 -10.09 -7.57
CA ALA A 171 -11.97 -11.17 -7.07
C ALA A 171 -13.30 -11.18 -7.85
N ALA A 172 -13.69 -12.33 -8.37
CA ALA A 172 -15.01 -12.47 -8.98
C ALA A 172 -16.08 -12.19 -7.90
N GLN A 173 -16.86 -11.13 -8.08
CA GLN A 173 -18.01 -10.91 -7.22
C GLN A 173 -18.95 -12.11 -7.35
N PRO A 174 -19.42 -12.71 -6.23
CA PRO A 174 -20.43 -13.75 -6.32
C PRO A 174 -21.65 -13.15 -7.02
N SER A 175 -22.07 -13.77 -8.12
CA SER A 175 -23.31 -13.37 -8.79
C SER A 175 -24.42 -13.43 -7.77
N PRO A 176 -25.30 -12.39 -7.67
CA PRO A 176 -26.48 -12.50 -6.81
C PRO A 176 -27.25 -13.72 -7.28
N GLU A 177 -27.44 -14.69 -6.39
CA GLU A 177 -28.31 -15.83 -6.68
C GLU A 177 -29.71 -15.33 -6.99
N PRO A 178 -30.39 -15.90 -8.01
CA PRO A 178 -31.70 -15.49 -8.46
C PRO A 178 -32.82 -15.81 -7.44
#